data_8dc40b5222d871ccefcc2a8d1a1e2e0b
#
_entry.id   8dc40b5222d871ccefcc2a8d1a1e2e0b
#
_cell.length_a   1.000
_cell.length_b   1.000
_cell.length_c   1.000
_cell.angle_alpha   90.00
_cell.angle_beta   90.00
_cell.angle_gamma   90.00
#
_symmetry.space_group_name_H-M   'P 1'
#
loop_
_entity.id
_entity.type
_entity.pdbx_description
1 polymer ?
#
loop_
_entity_poly.entity_id
_entity_poly.type
_entity_poly.pdbx_seq_one_letter_code
_entity_poly.pdbx_strand_id
1 'polypeptide(L)'
;MADKRLEPVSDSAQEQLAIHPLASLLRGFAVDFITGHDVDVVERIMTPDYTLTIGGFTLSGRDGEYLPPTAAQINQFPGLCVTVHDVVYGERALAMQFTEHGASSRDGGRGATWRGVTLFRTDGERLQRGWAEEDYYARKRQLASGSCDLVDAPHAMPWDIPVAPANPDTDTVAKRWLSDAVNYTGVENVFWCSQVDAQDPLPLDLVQVHSTEIDEFFSAGNRAAFHVTHHGTYTGGFSDVDPAKMGTDVVFRAAGLLTVADGRVVAARITHDRLGLNRSLRFD
;
A
#
# COMPACT_ATOMS: atom_id res chain seq x y z
N MET A 1 10.74 40.20 -26.97
CA MET A 1 10.29 38.84 -26.58
C MET A 1 8.80 38.93 -26.29
N ALA A 2 7.96 38.36 -27.16
CA ALA A 2 6.52 38.40 -26.98
C ALA A 2 6.15 37.40 -25.88
N ASP A 3 5.45 37.89 -24.85
CA ASP A 3 4.84 37.12 -23.78
C ASP A 3 3.75 36.20 -24.43
N LYS A 4 4.12 34.93 -24.64
CA LYS A 4 3.17 33.89 -25.06
C LYS A 4 2.32 33.51 -23.85
N ARG A 5 1.30 34.23 -23.54
CA ARG A 5 0.24 33.77 -22.65
C ARG A 5 -0.42 32.57 -23.31
N LEU A 6 -0.50 31.47 -22.54
CA LEU A 6 -1.31 30.33 -22.94
C LEU A 6 -2.76 30.80 -23.09
N GLU A 7 -3.38 30.50 -24.22
CA GLU A 7 -4.80 30.82 -24.44
C GLU A 7 -5.65 29.98 -23.46
N PRO A 8 -6.74 30.54 -22.91
CA PRO A 8 -7.61 29.78 -22.03
C PRO A 8 -8.24 28.62 -22.82
N VAL A 9 -8.12 27.41 -22.23
CA VAL A 9 -8.76 26.19 -22.75
C VAL A 9 -10.28 26.38 -22.71
N SER A 10 -10.99 26.00 -23.78
CA SER A 10 -12.45 26.08 -23.82
C SER A 10 -13.10 25.21 -22.74
N ASP A 11 -14.30 25.61 -22.23
CA ASP A 11 -15.02 24.88 -21.18
C ASP A 11 -15.25 23.39 -21.53
N SER A 12 -15.53 23.07 -22.79
CA SER A 12 -15.67 21.68 -23.25
C SER A 12 -14.35 20.89 -23.25
N ALA A 13 -13.20 21.56 -23.42
CA ALA A 13 -11.89 20.94 -23.34
C ALA A 13 -11.41 20.84 -21.87
N GLN A 14 -11.91 21.72 -20.99
CA GLN A 14 -11.67 21.62 -19.55
C GLN A 14 -12.44 20.45 -18.92
N GLU A 15 -13.66 20.14 -19.35
CA GLU A 15 -14.39 18.93 -18.94
C GLU A 15 -13.70 17.63 -19.41
N GLN A 16 -13.09 17.63 -20.60
CA GLN A 16 -12.35 16.48 -21.13
C GLN A 16 -10.98 16.27 -20.46
N LEU A 17 -10.43 17.28 -19.79
CA LEU A 17 -9.15 17.22 -19.08
C LEU A 17 -9.29 16.95 -17.57
N ALA A 18 -10.51 16.90 -17.05
CA ALA A 18 -10.75 16.62 -15.64
C ALA A 18 -10.50 15.13 -15.34
N ILE A 19 -9.62 14.85 -14.40
CA ILE A 19 -9.43 13.49 -13.90
C ILE A 19 -10.69 13.04 -13.14
N HIS A 20 -10.93 11.71 -13.11
CA HIS A 20 -12.09 11.16 -12.40
C HIS A 20 -12.07 11.52 -10.90
N PRO A 21 -13.21 11.76 -10.23
CA PRO A 21 -13.26 12.11 -8.81
C PRO A 21 -12.47 11.17 -7.89
N LEU A 22 -12.53 9.84 -8.12
CA LEU A 22 -11.74 8.88 -7.33
C LEU A 22 -10.23 9.03 -7.55
N ALA A 23 -9.80 9.34 -8.77
CA ALA A 23 -8.39 9.65 -9.04
C ALA A 23 -7.97 10.96 -8.38
N SER A 24 -8.87 11.96 -8.32
CA SER A 24 -8.65 13.20 -7.57
C SER A 24 -8.48 12.96 -6.08
N LEU A 25 -9.28 12.08 -5.47
CA LEU A 25 -9.14 11.67 -4.06
C LEU A 25 -7.77 11.03 -3.81
N LEU A 26 -7.38 10.08 -4.65
CA LEU A 26 -6.10 9.38 -4.50
C LEU A 26 -4.90 10.31 -4.73
N ARG A 27 -5.02 11.22 -5.72
CA ARG A 27 -4.01 12.24 -5.97
C ARG A 27 -3.90 13.21 -4.79
N GLY A 28 -5.04 13.67 -4.25
CA GLY A 28 -5.08 14.50 -3.04
C GLY A 28 -4.38 13.82 -1.86
N PHE A 29 -4.61 12.53 -1.68
CA PHE A 29 -3.92 11.75 -0.65
C PHE A 29 -2.41 11.64 -0.89
N ALA A 30 -1.99 11.15 -2.06
CA ALA A 30 -0.58 10.83 -2.32
C ALA A 30 0.27 12.08 -2.59
N VAL A 31 -0.26 13.05 -3.33
CA VAL A 31 0.49 14.23 -3.80
C VAL A 31 0.33 15.41 -2.86
N ASP A 32 -0.93 15.81 -2.60
CA ASP A 32 -1.16 17.07 -1.88
C ASP A 32 -0.95 16.88 -0.38
N PHE A 33 -1.44 15.77 0.21
CA PHE A 33 -1.28 15.49 1.64
C PHE A 33 0.09 14.91 1.97
N ILE A 34 0.43 13.69 1.52
CA ILE A 34 1.66 13.01 2.00
C ILE A 34 2.92 13.65 1.39
N THR A 35 2.97 13.90 0.09
CA THR A 35 4.14 14.52 -0.57
C THR A 35 4.18 16.03 -0.35
N GLY A 36 3.05 16.71 -0.43
CA GLY A 36 2.94 18.16 -0.24
C GLY A 36 2.96 18.59 1.22
N HIS A 37 2.78 17.65 2.16
CA HIS A 37 2.67 17.89 3.61
C HIS A 37 1.52 18.85 3.96
N ASP A 38 0.51 18.97 3.10
CA ASP A 38 -0.66 19.82 3.32
C ASP A 38 -1.71 19.04 4.13
N VAL A 39 -1.67 19.21 5.44
CA VAL A 39 -2.61 18.55 6.35
C VAL A 39 -4.05 19.05 6.21
N ASP A 40 -4.28 20.25 5.67
CA ASP A 40 -5.62 20.81 5.47
C ASP A 40 -6.36 20.08 4.34
N VAL A 41 -5.64 19.40 3.45
CA VAL A 41 -6.22 18.52 2.40
C VAL A 41 -7.08 17.42 3.03
N VAL A 42 -6.67 16.90 4.18
CA VAL A 42 -7.29 15.73 4.82
C VAL A 42 -8.77 15.97 5.13
N GLU A 43 -9.15 17.18 5.51
CA GLU A 43 -10.55 17.55 5.75
C GLU A 43 -11.42 17.47 4.48
N ARG A 44 -10.83 17.72 3.32
CA ARG A 44 -11.52 17.68 2.04
C ARG A 44 -11.65 16.25 1.49
N ILE A 45 -10.65 15.39 1.74
CA ILE A 45 -10.57 14.06 1.13
C ILE A 45 -10.99 12.93 2.06
N MET A 46 -11.13 13.16 3.38
CA MET A 46 -11.50 12.12 4.36
C MET A 46 -12.70 12.53 5.18
N THR A 47 -13.55 11.56 5.53
CA THR A 47 -14.64 11.80 6.49
C THR A 47 -14.08 11.97 7.91
N PRO A 48 -14.78 12.68 8.83
CA PRO A 48 -14.31 12.85 10.21
C PRO A 48 -14.14 11.53 10.97
N ASP A 49 -14.97 10.53 10.65
CA ASP A 49 -14.96 9.18 11.21
C ASP A 49 -14.07 8.19 10.43
N TYR A 50 -13.20 8.69 9.57
CA TYR A 50 -12.24 7.87 8.81
C TYR A 50 -11.49 6.89 9.71
N THR A 51 -11.34 5.66 9.25
CA THR A 51 -10.55 4.64 9.94
C THR A 51 -9.46 4.08 9.02
N LEU A 52 -8.29 3.77 9.60
CA LEU A 52 -7.22 3.05 8.93
C LEU A 52 -6.84 1.80 9.70
N THR A 53 -6.86 0.65 9.05
CA THR A 53 -6.28 -0.60 9.56
C THR A 53 -4.90 -0.80 8.93
N ILE A 54 -3.84 -0.90 9.74
CA ILE A 54 -2.45 -1.07 9.30
C ILE A 54 -1.64 -1.80 10.38
N GLY A 55 -0.85 -2.80 9.99
CA GLY A 55 0.07 -3.51 10.92
C GLY A 55 -0.64 -4.12 12.13
N GLY A 56 -1.91 -4.50 11.99
CA GLY A 56 -2.73 -5.03 13.08
C GLY A 56 -3.35 -4.00 14.02
N PHE A 57 -3.19 -2.71 13.75
CA PHE A 57 -3.82 -1.62 14.48
C PHE A 57 -4.96 -1.03 13.67
N THR A 58 -5.99 -0.54 14.35
CA THR A 58 -7.04 0.27 13.75
C THR A 58 -7.00 1.65 14.38
N LEU A 59 -6.73 2.66 13.55
CA LEU A 59 -6.76 4.07 13.93
C LEU A 59 -8.16 4.61 13.61
N SER A 60 -8.92 4.99 14.63
CA SER A 60 -10.32 5.40 14.52
C SER A 60 -10.48 6.91 14.71
N GLY A 61 -11.06 7.55 13.68
CA GLY A 61 -11.20 8.99 13.64
C GLY A 61 -10.01 9.70 12.98
N ARG A 62 -10.35 10.48 11.94
CA ARG A 62 -9.39 11.25 11.15
C ARG A 62 -8.45 12.08 12.02
N ASP A 63 -9.02 12.91 12.89
CA ASP A 63 -8.27 13.94 13.65
C ASP A 63 -7.66 13.37 14.94
N GLY A 64 -8.33 12.37 15.54
CA GLY A 64 -7.94 11.83 16.86
C GLY A 64 -6.80 10.81 16.79
N GLU A 65 -6.91 9.80 15.92
CA GLU A 65 -5.98 8.69 15.91
C GLU A 65 -5.18 8.56 14.61
N TYR A 66 -5.73 9.02 13.45
CA TYR A 66 -5.04 8.91 12.17
C TYR A 66 -4.00 10.03 11.94
N LEU A 67 -4.41 11.29 12.08
CA LEU A 67 -3.52 12.44 11.80
C LEU A 67 -2.28 12.53 12.72
N PRO A 68 -2.35 12.31 14.03
CA PRO A 68 -1.19 12.48 14.89
C PRO A 68 0.01 11.60 14.52
N PRO A 69 -0.11 10.26 14.31
CA PRO A 69 1.01 9.43 13.88
C PRO A 69 1.49 9.75 12.46
N THR A 70 0.59 10.13 11.54
CA THR A 70 0.96 10.54 10.18
C THR A 70 1.77 11.83 10.19
N ALA A 71 1.34 12.83 10.96
CA ALA A 71 2.10 14.07 11.14
C ALA A 71 3.48 13.82 11.79
N ALA A 72 3.54 12.87 12.75
CA ALA A 72 4.81 12.47 13.35
C ALA A 72 5.76 11.82 12.33
N GLN A 73 5.25 11.04 11.36
CA GLN A 73 6.03 10.47 10.27
C GLN A 73 6.52 11.58 9.32
N ILE A 74 5.66 12.49 8.89
CA ILE A 74 6.01 13.65 8.06
C ILE A 74 7.12 14.49 8.75
N ASN A 75 6.99 14.76 10.05
CA ASN A 75 7.99 15.51 10.82
C ASN A 75 9.32 14.75 10.94
N GLN A 76 9.29 13.42 10.99
CA GLN A 76 10.52 12.62 10.97
C GLN A 76 11.19 12.67 9.60
N PHE A 77 10.42 12.71 8.52
CA PHE A 77 10.90 12.76 7.15
C PHE A 77 10.44 14.08 6.48
N PRO A 78 11.13 15.22 6.73
CA PRO A 78 10.68 16.54 6.25
C PRO A 78 10.60 16.69 4.73
N GLY A 79 11.24 15.78 3.99
CA GLY A 79 11.17 15.69 2.51
C GLY A 79 10.48 14.40 2.07
N LEU A 80 9.52 13.88 2.84
CA LEU A 80 8.77 12.67 2.49
C LEU A 80 8.06 12.84 1.16
N CYS A 81 8.27 11.88 0.27
CA CYS A 81 7.59 11.79 -1.02
C CYS A 81 6.93 10.43 -1.20
N VAL A 82 5.83 10.40 -1.96
CA VAL A 82 5.17 9.18 -2.43
C VAL A 82 5.39 9.02 -3.92
N THR A 83 5.92 7.88 -4.34
CA THR A 83 5.97 7.46 -5.74
C THR A 83 4.90 6.40 -5.96
N VAL A 84 3.92 6.67 -6.84
CA VAL A 84 2.83 5.74 -7.17
C VAL A 84 3.26 4.85 -8.34
N HIS A 85 3.15 3.53 -8.17
CA HIS A 85 3.59 2.54 -9.17
C HIS A 85 2.44 1.81 -9.86
N ASP A 86 1.30 1.67 -9.17
CA ASP A 86 0.12 0.99 -9.72
C ASP A 86 -1.14 1.46 -8.98
N VAL A 87 -2.28 1.49 -9.69
CA VAL A 87 -3.57 1.89 -9.12
C VAL A 87 -4.71 1.02 -9.62
N VAL A 88 -5.76 0.91 -8.83
CA VAL A 88 -7.01 0.24 -9.19
C VAL A 88 -8.17 1.12 -8.75
N TYR A 89 -9.08 1.47 -9.67
CA TYR A 89 -10.27 2.26 -9.39
C TYR A 89 -11.53 1.44 -9.65
N GLY A 90 -12.23 1.07 -8.57
CA GLY A 90 -13.60 0.54 -8.60
C GLY A 90 -14.62 1.66 -8.39
N GLU A 91 -15.92 1.36 -8.42
CA GLU A 91 -16.98 2.36 -8.33
C GLU A 91 -17.04 3.10 -6.98
N ARG A 92 -16.71 2.42 -5.89
CA ARG A 92 -16.69 2.98 -4.52
C ARG A 92 -15.47 2.52 -3.72
N ALA A 93 -14.42 2.15 -4.41
CA ALA A 93 -13.17 1.72 -3.81
C ALA A 93 -12.01 2.08 -4.72
N LEU A 94 -10.86 2.35 -4.12
CA LEU A 94 -9.64 2.64 -4.85
C LEU A 94 -8.46 2.05 -4.09
N ALA A 95 -7.40 1.74 -4.81
CA ALA A 95 -6.17 1.22 -4.22
C ALA A 95 -4.95 1.69 -4.99
N MET A 96 -3.81 1.77 -4.30
CA MET A 96 -2.51 2.03 -4.94
C MET A 96 -1.41 1.17 -4.33
N GLN A 97 -0.45 0.81 -5.17
CA GLN A 97 0.88 0.37 -4.75
C GLN A 97 1.83 1.56 -4.91
N PHE A 98 2.60 1.83 -3.88
CA PHE A 98 3.44 3.01 -3.77
C PHE A 98 4.76 2.71 -3.08
N THR A 99 5.68 3.67 -3.15
CA THR A 99 6.87 3.76 -2.30
C THR A 99 6.88 5.12 -1.62
N GLU A 100 6.97 5.13 -0.29
CA GLU A 100 7.36 6.30 0.48
C GLU A 100 8.89 6.36 0.56
N HIS A 101 9.45 7.55 0.46
CA HIS A 101 10.89 7.75 0.55
C HIS A 101 11.26 9.14 1.08
N GLY A 102 12.36 9.22 1.80
CA GLY A 102 12.83 10.48 2.37
C GLY A 102 14.03 10.29 3.28
N ALA A 103 14.59 11.40 3.77
CA ALA A 103 15.67 11.42 4.75
C ALA A 103 15.13 11.65 6.16
N SER A 104 15.50 10.77 7.11
CA SER A 104 15.07 10.85 8.50
C SER A 104 15.86 11.88 9.29
N SER A 105 15.18 12.89 9.85
CA SER A 105 15.76 13.88 10.74
C SER A 105 16.25 13.29 12.07
N ARG A 106 15.66 12.17 12.51
CA ARG A 106 16.02 11.49 13.77
C ARG A 106 17.21 10.55 13.63
N ASP A 107 17.54 10.14 12.38
CA ASP A 107 18.59 9.19 12.08
C ASP A 107 19.78 9.84 11.35
N GLY A 108 20.07 11.11 11.65
CA GLY A 108 21.21 11.85 11.11
C GLY A 108 21.11 12.12 9.61
N GLY A 109 19.92 12.25 9.06
CA GLY A 109 19.68 12.49 7.63
C GLY A 109 19.80 11.25 6.76
N ARG A 110 19.80 10.05 7.33
CA ARG A 110 19.84 8.80 6.56
C ARG A 110 18.58 8.65 5.74
N GLY A 111 18.73 8.27 4.47
CA GLY A 111 17.62 7.98 3.57
C GLY A 111 17.02 6.61 3.83
N ALA A 112 15.72 6.50 3.58
CA ALA A 112 15.02 5.22 3.50
C ALA A 112 13.92 5.27 2.45
N THR A 113 13.64 4.11 1.85
CA THR A 113 12.49 3.85 0.98
C THR A 113 11.73 2.67 1.54
N TRP A 114 10.40 2.73 1.51
CA TRP A 114 9.58 1.59 1.92
C TRP A 114 8.31 1.53 1.07
N ARG A 115 8.01 0.34 0.63
CA ARG A 115 6.88 0.08 -0.25
C ARG A 115 5.62 -0.17 0.56
N GLY A 116 4.48 0.21 -0.01
CA GLY A 116 3.19 -0.02 0.58
C GLY A 116 2.13 -0.34 -0.46
N VAL A 117 1.05 -0.95 0.00
CA VAL A 117 -0.22 -1.06 -0.69
C VAL A 117 -1.29 -0.54 0.25
N THR A 118 -2.14 0.36 -0.26
CA THR A 118 -3.29 0.87 0.47
C THR A 118 -4.56 0.72 -0.35
N LEU A 119 -5.65 0.35 0.32
CA LEU A 119 -6.99 0.28 -0.21
C LEU A 119 -7.88 1.28 0.53
N PHE A 120 -8.83 1.88 -0.16
CA PHE A 120 -9.81 2.78 0.44
C PHE A 120 -11.23 2.45 0.00
N ARG A 121 -12.17 2.60 0.93
CA ARG A 121 -13.59 2.75 0.65
C ARG A 121 -13.96 4.22 0.68
N THR A 122 -14.92 4.62 -0.16
CA THR A 122 -15.35 6.01 -0.33
C THR A 122 -16.86 6.12 -0.47
N ASP A 123 -17.42 7.25 -0.03
CA ASP A 123 -18.82 7.63 -0.31
C ASP A 123 -19.00 8.20 -1.74
N GLY A 124 -17.91 8.38 -2.48
CA GLY A 124 -17.83 9.00 -3.80
C GLY A 124 -17.19 10.39 -3.78
N GLU A 125 -17.17 11.05 -2.61
CA GLU A 125 -16.61 12.37 -2.41
C GLU A 125 -15.41 12.36 -1.46
N ARG A 126 -15.40 11.45 -0.45
CA ARG A 126 -14.36 11.35 0.57
C ARG A 126 -14.03 9.90 0.91
N LEU A 127 -12.82 9.68 1.35
CA LEU A 127 -12.34 8.41 1.90
C LEU A 127 -12.97 8.19 3.27
N GLN A 128 -13.57 7.01 3.47
CA GLN A 128 -14.24 6.63 4.72
C GLN A 128 -13.44 5.63 5.53
N ARG A 129 -12.77 4.71 4.84
CA ARG A 129 -12.02 3.63 5.47
C ARG A 129 -10.83 3.22 4.63
N GLY A 130 -9.71 2.96 5.29
CA GLY A 130 -8.48 2.49 4.68
C GLY A 130 -7.99 1.17 5.27
N TRP A 131 -7.31 0.38 4.45
CA TRP A 131 -6.49 -0.76 4.85
C TRP A 131 -5.15 -0.62 4.15
N ALA A 132 -4.07 -0.78 4.89
CA ALA A 132 -2.74 -0.65 4.34
C ALA A 132 -1.76 -1.65 4.97
N GLU A 133 -0.78 -2.05 4.18
CA GLU A 133 0.44 -2.63 4.71
C GLU A 133 1.64 -1.93 4.08
N GLU A 134 2.63 -1.63 4.92
CA GLU A 134 3.85 -0.96 4.54
C GLU A 134 5.07 -1.73 5.05
N ASP A 135 6.12 -1.82 4.25
CA ASP A 135 7.33 -2.54 4.62
C ASP A 135 8.26 -1.71 5.53
N TYR A 136 7.79 -1.43 6.73
CA TYR A 136 8.56 -0.74 7.75
C TYR A 136 9.80 -1.52 8.23
N TYR A 137 9.86 -2.83 7.97
CA TYR A 137 11.06 -3.62 8.24
C TYR A 137 12.23 -3.16 7.35
N ALA A 138 11.99 -3.00 6.05
CA ALA A 138 12.98 -2.46 5.12
C ALA A 138 13.41 -1.03 5.51
N ARG A 139 12.45 -0.16 5.89
CA ARG A 139 12.76 1.18 6.41
C ARG A 139 13.71 1.13 7.61
N LYS A 140 13.38 0.29 8.62
CA LYS A 140 14.21 0.14 9.83
C LYS A 140 15.63 -0.33 9.48
N ARG A 141 15.77 -1.33 8.58
CA ARG A 141 17.06 -1.83 8.12
C ARG A 141 17.90 -0.72 7.46
N GLN A 142 17.31 0.04 6.54
CA GLN A 142 17.98 1.11 5.81
C GLN A 142 18.45 2.22 6.74
N LEU A 143 17.60 2.65 7.68
CA LEU A 143 17.99 3.66 8.68
C LEU A 143 19.10 3.16 9.59
N ALA A 144 19.13 1.88 9.93
CA ALA A 144 20.20 1.30 10.75
C ALA A 144 21.53 1.18 9.97
N SER A 145 21.48 0.67 8.73
CA SER A 145 22.67 0.45 7.90
C SER A 145 23.22 1.75 7.28
N GLY A 146 22.36 2.75 7.04
CA GLY A 146 22.68 3.95 6.26
C GLY A 146 22.72 3.71 4.74
N SER A 147 22.27 2.54 4.27
CA SER A 147 22.16 2.19 2.86
C SER A 147 20.70 2.30 2.44
N CYS A 148 20.38 3.23 1.54
CA CYS A 148 19.03 3.44 1.02
C CYS A 148 18.80 2.57 -0.22
N ASP A 149 17.64 1.89 -0.27
CA ASP A 149 17.22 1.11 -1.41
C ASP A 149 16.78 2.01 -2.57
N LEU A 150 16.64 1.44 -3.77
CA LEU A 150 16.17 2.17 -4.93
C LEU A 150 14.63 2.29 -4.92
N VAL A 151 14.13 3.40 -5.46
CA VAL A 151 12.71 3.58 -5.76
C VAL A 151 12.44 3.01 -7.16
N ASP A 152 11.39 2.20 -7.30
CA ASP A 152 10.97 1.67 -8.59
C ASP A 152 10.43 2.77 -9.51
N ALA A 153 10.34 2.48 -10.80
CA ALA A 153 9.76 3.41 -11.77
C ALA A 153 8.30 3.75 -11.41
N PRO A 154 7.90 5.04 -11.47
CA PRO A 154 6.51 5.44 -11.26
C PRO A 154 5.60 4.94 -12.39
N HIS A 155 4.29 4.82 -12.10
CA HIS A 155 3.29 4.72 -13.15
C HIS A 155 3.27 6.02 -13.96
N ALA A 156 3.28 5.92 -15.31
CA ALA A 156 3.36 7.10 -16.17
C ALA A 156 2.11 8.02 -16.05
N MET A 157 0.94 7.42 -15.87
CA MET A 157 -0.36 8.13 -15.86
C MET A 157 -1.31 7.50 -14.82
N PRO A 158 -1.01 7.57 -13.51
CA PRO A 158 -1.81 6.87 -12.48
C PRO A 158 -3.21 7.49 -12.32
N TRP A 159 -3.38 8.75 -12.71
CA TRP A 159 -4.64 9.49 -12.56
C TRP A 159 -5.57 9.35 -13.77
N ASP A 160 -5.09 8.75 -14.86
CA ASP A 160 -5.85 8.55 -16.11
C ASP A 160 -6.34 7.10 -16.27
N ILE A 161 -6.12 6.23 -15.29
CA ILE A 161 -6.63 4.86 -15.27
C ILE A 161 -8.16 4.92 -15.09
N PRO A 162 -8.94 4.28 -15.98
CA PRO A 162 -10.40 4.33 -15.91
C PRO A 162 -10.94 3.57 -14.69
N VAL A 163 -12.04 4.09 -14.15
CA VAL A 163 -12.86 3.36 -13.19
C VAL A 163 -13.54 2.20 -13.90
N ALA A 164 -13.51 1.03 -13.28
CA ALA A 164 -14.20 -0.15 -13.81
C ALA A 164 -15.17 -0.74 -12.77
N PRO A 165 -16.29 -1.33 -13.22
CA PRO A 165 -17.22 -2.01 -12.33
C PRO A 165 -16.61 -3.28 -11.74
N ALA A 166 -17.16 -3.74 -10.62
CA ALA A 166 -16.84 -5.04 -10.06
C ALA A 166 -17.11 -6.16 -11.07
N ASN A 167 -16.25 -7.18 -11.07
CA ASN A 167 -16.35 -8.32 -11.97
C ASN A 167 -16.43 -9.63 -11.18
N PRO A 168 -17.58 -10.33 -11.16
CA PRO A 168 -17.77 -11.56 -10.40
C PRO A 168 -16.80 -12.69 -10.77
N ASP A 169 -16.36 -12.77 -12.03
CA ASP A 169 -15.40 -13.79 -12.47
C ASP A 169 -14.02 -13.47 -11.87
N THR A 170 -13.60 -12.19 -11.89
CA THR A 170 -12.38 -11.72 -11.24
C THR A 170 -12.45 -11.97 -9.72
N ASP A 171 -13.59 -11.68 -9.08
CA ASP A 171 -13.81 -11.94 -7.65
C ASP A 171 -13.60 -13.43 -7.32
N THR A 172 -14.23 -14.31 -8.09
CA THR A 172 -14.17 -15.75 -7.87
C THR A 172 -12.74 -16.27 -7.99
N VAL A 173 -12.03 -15.86 -9.04
CA VAL A 173 -10.65 -16.29 -9.30
C VAL A 173 -9.70 -15.74 -8.24
N ALA A 174 -9.79 -14.45 -7.93
CA ALA A 174 -8.91 -13.80 -6.97
C ALA A 174 -9.12 -14.32 -5.54
N LYS A 175 -10.37 -14.44 -5.08
CA LYS A 175 -10.69 -14.96 -3.73
C LYS A 175 -10.25 -16.40 -3.55
N ARG A 176 -10.48 -17.26 -4.57
CA ARG A 176 -9.96 -18.62 -4.56
C ARG A 176 -8.45 -18.64 -4.45
N TRP A 177 -7.75 -17.85 -5.27
CA TRP A 177 -6.29 -17.77 -5.24
C TRP A 177 -5.77 -17.29 -3.87
N LEU A 178 -6.43 -16.32 -3.23
CA LEU A 178 -6.08 -15.85 -1.88
C LEU A 178 -6.31 -16.93 -0.81
N SER A 179 -7.37 -17.74 -0.93
CA SER A 179 -7.69 -18.81 0.02
C SER A 179 -6.83 -20.05 -0.16
N ASP A 180 -6.52 -20.40 -1.41
CA ASP A 180 -5.72 -21.58 -1.77
C ASP A 180 -4.21 -21.25 -1.73
N ALA A 181 -3.85 -19.99 -1.73
CA ALA A 181 -2.49 -19.51 -1.88
C ALA A 181 -1.73 -19.55 -0.56
N VAL A 182 -1.55 -20.75 -0.06
CA VAL A 182 -0.64 -20.99 1.06
C VAL A 182 0.74 -20.37 0.81
N ASN A 183 1.13 -20.13 -0.46
CA ASN A 183 2.43 -19.57 -0.83
C ASN A 183 2.39 -18.70 -2.10
N TYR A 184 1.23 -18.12 -2.48
CA TYR A 184 1.07 -17.32 -3.71
C TYR A 184 1.64 -17.98 -4.97
N THR A 185 1.48 -19.30 -5.07
CA THR A 185 2.03 -20.11 -6.15
C THR A 185 1.24 -19.97 -7.46
N GLY A 186 1.86 -20.34 -8.58
CA GLY A 186 1.19 -20.36 -9.89
C GLY A 186 1.08 -19.00 -10.57
N VAL A 187 1.75 -17.96 -10.07
CA VAL A 187 1.81 -16.64 -10.68
C VAL A 187 3.24 -16.36 -11.14
N GLU A 188 3.40 -16.11 -12.45
CA GLU A 188 4.72 -15.83 -13.05
C GLU A 188 5.28 -14.46 -12.66
N ASN A 189 4.40 -13.48 -12.43
CA ASN A 189 4.76 -12.09 -12.17
C ASN A 189 4.30 -11.66 -10.77
N VAL A 190 4.87 -12.25 -9.73
CA VAL A 190 4.70 -11.75 -8.36
C VAL A 190 5.79 -10.75 -8.05
N PHE A 191 5.39 -9.52 -7.76
CA PHE A 191 6.27 -8.47 -7.28
C PHE A 191 6.18 -8.36 -5.75
N TRP A 192 7.21 -8.82 -5.06
CA TRP A 192 7.35 -8.71 -3.62
C TRP A 192 8.00 -7.39 -3.27
N CYS A 193 7.37 -6.62 -2.40
CA CYS A 193 7.94 -5.35 -1.95
C CYS A 193 9.22 -5.54 -1.11
N SER A 194 9.46 -6.75 -0.62
CA SER A 194 10.66 -7.13 0.13
C SER A 194 11.86 -7.58 -0.71
N GLN A 195 11.75 -7.66 -2.03
CA GLN A 195 12.83 -8.18 -2.90
C GLN A 195 13.95 -7.19 -3.22
N VAL A 196 13.96 -6.01 -2.64
CA VAL A 196 14.93 -4.96 -3.00
C VAL A 196 16.31 -5.24 -2.45
N ASP A 197 16.43 -6.01 -1.38
CA ASP A 197 17.69 -6.45 -0.80
C ASP A 197 17.73 -7.98 -0.75
N ALA A 198 18.74 -8.59 -1.38
CA ALA A 198 18.93 -10.04 -1.35
C ALA A 198 19.20 -10.59 0.07
N GLN A 199 19.49 -9.72 1.05
CA GLN A 199 19.70 -10.10 2.44
C GLN A 199 18.40 -10.06 3.27
N ASP A 200 17.33 -9.45 2.75
CA ASP A 200 16.05 -9.42 3.44
C ASP A 200 15.33 -10.76 3.26
N PRO A 201 14.73 -11.31 4.34
CA PRO A 201 13.95 -12.53 4.23
C PRO A 201 12.72 -12.29 3.32
N LEU A 202 12.49 -13.22 2.40
CA LEU A 202 11.26 -13.20 1.59
C LEU A 202 10.05 -13.53 2.48
N PRO A 203 8.88 -12.93 2.24
CA PRO A 203 7.68 -13.23 3.02
C PRO A 203 7.32 -14.72 3.06
N LEU A 204 7.53 -15.43 1.95
CA LEU A 204 7.27 -16.88 1.84
C LEU A 204 8.18 -17.73 2.73
N ASP A 205 9.37 -17.23 3.06
CA ASP A 205 10.34 -17.94 3.88
C ASP A 205 10.13 -17.67 5.38
N LEU A 206 9.23 -16.74 5.74
CA LEU A 206 8.99 -16.35 7.13
C LEU A 206 7.89 -17.14 7.80
N VAL A 207 6.84 -17.50 7.06
CA VAL A 207 5.63 -18.11 7.62
C VAL A 207 5.11 -19.21 6.72
N GLN A 208 4.92 -20.40 7.30
CA GLN A 208 4.10 -21.45 6.70
C GLN A 208 2.63 -21.11 6.97
N VAL A 209 1.93 -20.60 5.97
CA VAL A 209 0.52 -20.20 6.08
C VAL A 209 -0.39 -21.44 6.14
N HIS A 210 -1.33 -21.45 7.09
CA HIS A 210 -2.33 -22.52 7.26
C HIS A 210 -3.72 -22.07 6.83
N SER A 211 -4.06 -20.78 7.04
CA SER A 211 -5.30 -20.20 6.61
C SER A 211 -5.17 -18.70 6.34
N THR A 212 -6.07 -18.17 5.51
CA THR A 212 -6.11 -16.76 5.14
C THR A 212 -7.51 -16.23 5.35
N GLU A 213 -7.63 -15.14 6.08
CA GLU A 213 -8.83 -14.32 6.22
C GLU A 213 -8.73 -13.12 5.28
N ILE A 214 -9.79 -12.84 4.53
CA ILE A 214 -9.88 -11.67 3.65
C ILE A 214 -10.56 -10.55 4.44
N ASP A 215 -9.79 -9.56 4.85
CA ASP A 215 -10.26 -8.44 5.66
C ASP A 215 -10.98 -7.39 4.79
N GLU A 216 -10.44 -7.16 3.59
CA GLU A 216 -11.00 -6.25 2.59
C GLU A 216 -10.66 -6.72 1.18
N PHE A 217 -11.61 -6.52 0.26
CA PHE A 217 -11.47 -6.92 -1.13
C PHE A 217 -12.39 -6.13 -2.05
N PHE A 218 -11.90 -5.72 -3.21
CA PHE A 218 -12.74 -5.30 -4.33
C PHE A 218 -12.10 -5.65 -5.66
N SER A 219 -12.94 -5.84 -6.69
CA SER A 219 -12.47 -5.91 -8.07
C SER A 219 -12.90 -4.69 -8.88
N ALA A 220 -12.19 -4.45 -9.98
CA ALA A 220 -12.46 -3.42 -10.97
C ALA A 220 -12.04 -3.98 -12.35
N GLY A 221 -13.00 -4.42 -13.15
CA GLY A 221 -12.72 -5.16 -14.37
C GLY A 221 -11.92 -6.44 -14.10
N ASN A 222 -10.76 -6.57 -14.72
CA ASN A 222 -9.84 -7.71 -14.53
C ASN A 222 -8.78 -7.45 -13.43
N ARG A 223 -8.89 -6.36 -12.69
CA ARG A 223 -8.02 -6.04 -11.56
C ARG A 223 -8.73 -6.28 -10.24
N ALA A 224 -7.98 -6.58 -9.19
CA ALA A 224 -8.50 -6.63 -7.83
C ALA A 224 -7.48 -6.05 -6.84
N ALA A 225 -7.98 -5.61 -5.69
CA ALA A 225 -7.18 -5.20 -4.55
C ALA A 225 -7.67 -5.94 -3.31
N PHE A 226 -6.76 -6.25 -2.40
CA PHE A 226 -7.05 -7.03 -1.20
C PHE A 226 -6.22 -6.60 0.00
N HIS A 227 -6.77 -6.81 1.18
CA HIS A 227 -6.06 -6.88 2.45
C HIS A 227 -6.41 -8.20 3.12
N VAL A 228 -5.41 -8.92 3.63
CA VAL A 228 -5.58 -10.25 4.21
C VAL A 228 -4.79 -10.41 5.50
N THR A 229 -5.31 -11.27 6.36
CA THR A 229 -4.63 -11.77 7.56
C THR A 229 -4.35 -13.26 7.39
N HIS A 230 -3.08 -13.61 7.32
CA HIS A 230 -2.61 -15.00 7.31
C HIS A 230 -2.39 -15.50 8.74
N HIS A 231 -2.86 -16.71 9.03
CA HIS A 231 -2.54 -17.47 10.22
C HIS A 231 -1.62 -18.61 9.83
N GLY A 232 -0.52 -18.79 10.55
CA GLY A 232 0.48 -19.77 10.19
C GLY A 232 1.52 -19.97 11.28
N THR A 233 2.60 -20.64 10.92
CA THR A 233 3.70 -20.97 11.82
C THR A 233 4.98 -20.30 11.34
N TYR A 234 5.70 -19.64 12.23
CA TYR A 234 6.99 -19.02 11.92
C TYR A 234 8.05 -20.07 11.53
N THR A 235 8.68 -19.89 10.39
CA THR A 235 9.66 -20.85 9.81
C THR A 235 11.10 -20.39 9.93
N GLY A 236 11.35 -19.16 10.43
CA GLY A 236 12.69 -18.60 10.54
C GLY A 236 12.86 -17.38 9.64
N GLY A 237 14.10 -16.93 9.42
CA GLY A 237 14.48 -15.88 8.47
C GLY A 237 14.90 -14.55 9.10
N PHE A 238 14.39 -14.17 10.27
CA PHE A 238 14.86 -12.98 10.96
C PHE A 238 16.13 -13.26 11.76
N SER A 239 17.19 -12.51 11.50
CA SER A 239 18.49 -12.67 12.19
C SER A 239 18.47 -12.20 13.65
N ASP A 240 17.50 -11.39 14.04
CA ASP A 240 17.34 -10.82 15.39
C ASP A 240 16.22 -11.47 16.21
N VAL A 241 15.70 -12.61 15.74
CA VAL A 241 14.72 -13.44 16.44
C VAL A 241 15.38 -14.74 16.88
N ASP A 242 15.12 -15.17 18.14
CA ASP A 242 15.65 -16.43 18.68
C ASP A 242 15.20 -17.62 17.79
N PRO A 243 16.10 -18.48 17.32
CA PRO A 243 15.75 -19.68 16.57
C PRO A 243 14.76 -20.61 17.31
N ALA A 244 14.68 -20.57 18.63
CA ALA A 244 13.70 -21.31 19.44
C ALA A 244 12.24 -20.85 19.17
N LYS A 245 12.04 -19.70 18.55
CA LYS A 245 10.71 -19.22 18.12
C LYS A 245 10.21 -19.90 16.83
N MET A 246 11.03 -20.66 16.12
CA MET A 246 10.55 -21.47 15.00
C MET A 246 9.48 -22.46 15.48
N GLY A 247 8.39 -22.56 14.72
CA GLY A 247 7.24 -23.37 15.12
C GLY A 247 6.18 -22.60 15.95
N THR A 248 6.41 -21.32 16.28
CA THR A 248 5.41 -20.48 16.97
C THR A 248 4.28 -20.11 16.03
N ASP A 249 3.03 -20.18 16.50
CA ASP A 249 1.87 -19.69 15.79
C ASP A 249 1.91 -18.16 15.67
N VAL A 250 1.70 -17.66 14.47
CA VAL A 250 1.83 -16.24 14.15
C VAL A 250 0.70 -15.74 13.26
N VAL A 251 0.51 -14.44 13.31
CA VAL A 251 -0.34 -13.68 12.37
C VAL A 251 0.54 -12.84 11.46
N PHE A 252 0.29 -12.92 10.15
CA PHE A 252 1.09 -12.20 9.15
C PHE A 252 0.18 -11.53 8.13
N ARG A 253 0.21 -10.21 8.07
CA ARG A 253 -0.71 -9.42 7.24
C ARG A 253 -0.11 -9.06 5.91
N ALA A 254 -0.98 -8.93 4.90
CA ALA A 254 -0.58 -8.50 3.56
C ALA A 254 -1.66 -7.66 2.89
N ALA A 255 -1.23 -6.71 2.07
CA ALA A 255 -2.08 -5.99 1.14
C ALA A 255 -1.52 -6.12 -0.27
N GLY A 256 -2.40 -6.15 -1.28
CA GLY A 256 -1.91 -6.33 -2.64
C GLY A 256 -2.90 -5.95 -3.74
N LEU A 257 -2.34 -5.84 -4.96
CA LEU A 257 -3.05 -5.64 -6.21
C LEU A 257 -2.85 -6.86 -7.09
N LEU A 258 -3.93 -7.31 -7.76
CA LEU A 258 -3.93 -8.47 -8.64
C LEU A 258 -4.36 -8.10 -10.05
N THR A 259 -3.87 -8.87 -11.02
CA THR A 259 -4.41 -8.92 -12.38
C THR A 259 -4.86 -10.35 -12.68
N VAL A 260 -6.09 -10.48 -13.17
CA VAL A 260 -6.69 -11.74 -13.57
C VAL A 260 -6.82 -11.78 -15.09
N ALA A 261 -6.40 -12.88 -15.72
CA ALA A 261 -6.59 -13.15 -17.13
C ALA A 261 -6.77 -14.67 -17.33
N ASP A 262 -7.57 -15.07 -18.31
CA ASP A 262 -7.79 -16.47 -18.66
C ASP A 262 -8.15 -17.37 -17.47
N GLY A 263 -8.99 -16.84 -16.56
CA GLY A 263 -9.48 -17.56 -15.36
C GLY A 263 -8.41 -17.84 -14.31
N ARG A 264 -7.29 -17.11 -14.31
CA ARG A 264 -6.20 -17.23 -13.34
C ARG A 264 -5.62 -15.87 -12.95
N VAL A 265 -4.99 -15.78 -11.78
CA VAL A 265 -4.16 -14.62 -11.42
C VAL A 265 -2.85 -14.69 -12.22
N VAL A 266 -2.54 -13.65 -12.98
CA VAL A 266 -1.36 -13.58 -13.85
C VAL A 266 -0.29 -12.63 -13.33
N ALA A 267 -0.66 -11.69 -12.48
CA ALA A 267 0.28 -10.78 -11.81
C ALA A 267 -0.23 -10.39 -10.43
N ALA A 268 0.69 -10.17 -9.52
CA ALA A 268 0.42 -9.69 -8.16
C ALA A 268 1.50 -8.70 -7.71
N ARG A 269 1.11 -7.67 -6.95
CA ARG A 269 1.99 -6.74 -6.22
C ARG A 269 1.59 -6.77 -4.77
N ILE A 270 2.48 -7.23 -3.87
CA ILE A 270 2.11 -7.58 -2.50
C ILE A 270 3.11 -6.97 -1.51
N THR A 271 2.60 -6.31 -0.50
CA THR A 271 3.35 -5.83 0.67
C THR A 271 2.90 -6.58 1.91
N HIS A 272 3.86 -6.94 2.76
CA HIS A 272 3.61 -7.64 4.03
C HIS A 272 4.09 -6.83 5.23
N ASP A 273 3.40 -6.94 6.36
CA ASP A 273 3.83 -6.40 7.65
C ASP A 273 4.94 -7.24 8.29
N ARG A 274 6.14 -7.20 7.69
CA ARG A 274 7.31 -7.89 8.24
C ARG A 274 7.74 -7.35 9.61
N LEU A 275 7.53 -6.04 9.85
CA LEU A 275 7.93 -5.45 11.13
C LEU A 275 7.01 -5.87 12.27
N GLY A 276 5.69 -5.94 12.05
CA GLY A 276 4.73 -6.44 13.03
C GLY A 276 5.02 -7.90 13.40
N LEU A 277 5.25 -8.74 12.39
CA LEU A 277 5.67 -10.13 12.62
C LEU A 277 6.98 -10.22 13.42
N ASN A 278 8.02 -9.45 13.04
CA ASN A 278 9.29 -9.46 13.77
C ASN A 278 9.11 -9.02 15.23
N ARG A 279 8.29 -8.02 15.49
CA ARG A 279 8.00 -7.52 16.83
C ARG A 279 7.26 -8.55 17.69
N SER A 280 6.24 -9.21 17.16
CA SER A 280 5.47 -10.22 17.90
C SER A 280 6.35 -11.37 18.38
N LEU A 281 7.32 -11.78 17.56
CA LEU A 281 8.27 -12.85 17.90
C LEU A 281 9.33 -12.45 18.93
N ARG A 282 9.62 -11.14 19.08
CA ARG A 282 10.68 -10.66 19.98
C ARG A 282 10.19 -10.28 21.38
N PHE A 283 8.93 -9.90 21.52
CA PHE A 283 8.40 -9.30 22.74
C PHE A 283 7.32 -10.14 23.44
N ASP A 284 6.92 -11.27 22.86
CA ASP A 284 6.10 -12.30 23.47
C ASP A 284 7.00 -13.47 23.92
#